data_0575fd2ee715a6f8dcaf0e10d7e2c778
#
_entry.id   0575fd2ee715a6f8dcaf0e10d7e2c778
#
_cell.length_a   1.000
_cell.length_b   1.000
_cell.length_c   1.000
_cell.angle_alpha   90.00
_cell.angle_beta   90.00
_cell.angle_gamma   90.00
#
_symmetry.space_group_name_H-M   'P 1'
#
loop_
_entity.id
_entity.type
_entity.pdbx_description
1 polymer ?
#
loop_
_entity_poly.entity_id
_entity_poly.type
_entity_poly.pdbx_seq_one_letter_code
_entity_poly.pdbx_strand_id
1 'polypeptide(L)'
;MFFFCFVLQTVRWHIELQPWASPTPSLNYEASRFLKYISTSQISCEHMNTNSLKEYSETTKKPWSVCLDERFSLIHRIRSKKCRLYSLGLGNDDNQFELSMANSGCEVHRFDPSIKSAHIQEGRHLWYHRLSIDWRDPNPAIAAHKLHSSTKKLGTVLNEFGHQKIDVLKADVESAEWKILENLILEDVVEQIGQLVFEVHIHWPGFEVSGNDSTVVRYWYSLLRELELKDFRLFHTYKDLSKPQMFLKKEAFNASSCYTLSWVNTRWK
;
A
#
# COMPACT_ATOMS: atom_id res chain seq x y z
N MET A 1 -9.71 8.07 -44.72
CA MET A 1 -9.12 6.78 -44.33
C MET A 1 -8.42 7.00 -42.99
N PHE A 2 -9.14 6.75 -41.88
CA PHE A 2 -8.61 6.93 -40.50
C PHE A 2 -7.89 5.66 -40.10
N PHE A 3 -6.58 5.71 -39.92
CA PHE A 3 -5.81 4.64 -39.32
C PHE A 3 -6.07 4.65 -37.79
N PHE A 4 -6.89 3.73 -37.31
CA PHE A 4 -6.93 3.40 -35.90
C PHE A 4 -5.64 2.65 -35.53
N CYS A 5 -4.71 3.35 -34.91
CA CYS A 5 -3.54 2.75 -34.31
C CYS A 5 -4.02 2.02 -33.02
N PHE A 6 -4.31 0.73 -33.14
CA PHE A 6 -4.48 -0.11 -31.96
C PHE A 6 -3.11 -0.24 -31.29
N VAL A 7 -2.90 0.51 -30.22
CA VAL A 7 -1.81 0.23 -29.30
C VAL A 7 -2.17 -1.09 -28.64
N LEU A 8 -1.54 -2.18 -29.08
CA LEU A 8 -1.56 -3.45 -28.38
C LEU A 8 -0.89 -3.23 -27.03
N GLN A 9 -1.68 -3.07 -25.99
CA GLN A 9 -1.20 -3.05 -24.62
C GLN A 9 -0.68 -4.47 -24.34
N THR A 10 0.64 -4.65 -24.41
CA THR A 10 1.28 -5.92 -24.08
C THR A 10 1.06 -6.15 -22.58
N VAL A 11 0.38 -7.24 -22.24
CA VAL A 11 0.20 -7.65 -20.84
C VAL A 11 1.58 -7.86 -20.23
N ARG A 12 1.89 -7.07 -19.22
CA ARG A 12 3.16 -7.10 -18.51
C ARG A 12 3.06 -8.09 -17.36
N TRP A 13 3.85 -9.15 -17.41
CA TRP A 13 3.83 -10.24 -16.41
C TRP A 13 4.78 -10.01 -15.24
N HIS A 14 5.77 -9.12 -15.40
CA HIS A 14 6.78 -8.82 -14.40
C HIS A 14 7.11 -7.32 -14.40
N ILE A 15 7.47 -6.81 -13.24
CA ILE A 15 8.08 -5.47 -13.17
C ILE A 15 9.46 -5.50 -13.82
N GLU A 16 9.89 -4.35 -14.32
CA GLU A 16 11.25 -4.17 -14.79
C GLU A 16 12.19 -3.90 -13.60
N LEU A 17 13.16 -4.80 -13.42
CA LEU A 17 14.13 -4.61 -12.34
C LEU A 17 15.12 -3.51 -12.70
N GLN A 18 15.27 -2.56 -11.79
CA GLN A 18 16.27 -1.49 -11.92
C GLN A 18 17.69 -2.08 -12.06
N PRO A 19 18.61 -1.41 -12.73
CA PRO A 19 20.02 -1.80 -12.74
C PRO A 19 20.55 -2.00 -11.31
N TRP A 20 21.57 -2.85 -11.17
CA TRP A 20 22.27 -3.02 -9.89
C TRP A 20 22.83 -1.68 -9.40
N ALA A 21 22.83 -1.48 -8.08
CA ALA A 21 23.38 -0.27 -7.46
C ALA A 21 24.92 -0.16 -7.59
N SER A 22 25.57 -1.26 -7.96
CA SER A 22 27.02 -1.33 -8.20
C SER A 22 27.30 -2.27 -9.37
N PRO A 23 28.50 -2.20 -9.99
CA PRO A 23 28.88 -3.07 -11.10
C PRO A 23 28.80 -4.58 -10.77
N THR A 24 28.95 -4.93 -9.50
CA THR A 24 28.76 -6.29 -8.98
C THR A 24 27.61 -6.31 -7.99
N PRO A 25 26.70 -7.32 -8.02
CA PRO A 25 25.63 -7.45 -7.06
C PRO A 25 26.15 -7.44 -5.62
N SER A 26 25.61 -6.52 -4.79
CA SER A 26 26.04 -6.36 -3.41
C SER A 26 24.87 -5.94 -2.53
N LEU A 27 24.63 -6.68 -1.44
CA LEU A 27 23.60 -6.34 -0.47
C LEU A 27 23.82 -4.94 0.13
N ASN A 28 25.07 -4.57 0.41
CA ASN A 28 25.38 -3.28 1.02
C ASN A 28 24.95 -2.11 0.12
N TYR A 29 25.25 -2.16 -1.17
CA TYR A 29 24.84 -1.09 -2.10
C TYR A 29 23.34 -1.07 -2.33
N GLU A 30 22.71 -2.24 -2.49
CA GLU A 30 21.26 -2.33 -2.67
C GLU A 30 20.52 -1.85 -1.42
N ALA A 31 20.91 -2.28 -0.23
CA ALA A 31 20.33 -1.86 1.02
C ALA A 31 20.50 -0.35 1.27
N SER A 32 21.69 0.20 1.01
CA SER A 32 21.95 1.63 1.15
C SER A 32 21.05 2.44 0.21
N ARG A 33 20.92 2.03 -1.06
CA ARG A 33 20.06 2.66 -2.05
C ARG A 33 18.58 2.62 -1.64
N PHE A 34 18.10 1.45 -1.25
CA PHE A 34 16.73 1.23 -0.81
C PHE A 34 16.39 2.04 0.45
N LEU A 35 17.21 1.94 1.50
CA LEU A 35 17.00 2.66 2.75
C LEU A 35 17.05 4.17 2.56
N LYS A 36 17.97 4.68 1.73
CA LYS A 36 18.00 6.10 1.37
C LYS A 36 16.69 6.53 0.71
N TYR A 37 16.17 5.71 -0.21
CA TYR A 37 14.93 5.99 -0.91
C TYR A 37 13.75 6.10 0.06
N ILE A 38 13.52 5.10 0.89
CA ILE A 38 12.37 5.07 1.82
C ILE A 38 12.50 6.07 2.99
N SER A 39 13.69 6.62 3.23
CA SER A 39 13.93 7.61 4.28
C SER A 39 13.92 9.06 3.76
N THR A 40 13.72 9.27 2.46
CA THR A 40 13.77 10.60 1.84
C THR A 40 12.42 10.94 1.23
N SER A 41 11.73 11.96 1.79
CA SER A 41 10.50 12.48 1.19
C SER A 41 10.79 13.10 -0.19
N GLN A 42 9.97 12.77 -1.17
CA GLN A 42 10.09 13.22 -2.57
C GLN A 42 9.22 14.45 -2.84
N ILE A 43 8.24 14.68 -1.98
CA ILE A 43 7.32 15.80 -2.07
C ILE A 43 6.91 16.26 -0.67
N SER A 44 6.68 17.56 -0.49
CA SER A 44 6.18 18.09 0.78
C SER A 44 4.68 17.82 0.93
N CYS A 45 4.25 17.65 2.17
CA CYS A 45 2.86 17.72 2.56
C CYS A 45 2.76 18.59 3.81
N GLU A 46 2.04 19.68 3.73
CA GLU A 46 1.93 20.66 4.82
C GLU A 46 0.84 20.29 5.82
N HIS A 47 -0.21 19.66 5.34
CA HIS A 47 -1.37 19.26 6.14
C HIS A 47 -1.53 17.75 6.13
N MET A 48 -1.08 17.11 7.19
CA MET A 48 -1.21 15.65 7.36
C MET A 48 -2.28 15.32 8.40
N ASN A 49 -3.12 14.33 8.08
CA ASN A 49 -4.14 13.73 8.94
C ASN A 49 -5.33 14.62 9.35
N THR A 50 -6.51 14.03 9.35
CA THR A 50 -7.77 14.67 9.73
C THR A 50 -7.84 15.12 11.20
N ASN A 51 -6.96 14.62 12.04
CA ASN A 51 -6.97 14.89 13.47
C ASN A 51 -6.24 16.19 13.88
N SER A 52 -5.60 16.91 12.95
CA SER A 52 -5.00 18.23 13.21
C SER A 52 -6.03 19.32 13.53
N LEU A 53 -7.33 19.00 13.46
CA LEU A 53 -8.42 19.90 13.82
C LEU A 53 -8.85 19.81 15.29
N LYS A 54 -8.32 18.88 16.07
CA LYS A 54 -8.57 18.73 17.51
C LYS A 54 -7.26 18.43 18.21
N GLU A 55 -6.88 19.31 19.13
CA GLU A 55 -5.67 19.27 19.96
C GLU A 55 -5.03 17.88 20.16
N TYR A 56 -3.80 17.74 19.68
CA TYR A 56 -2.99 16.53 19.88
C TYR A 56 -1.90 16.76 20.91
N SER A 57 -1.85 15.87 21.89
CA SER A 57 -0.66 15.64 22.69
C SER A 57 0.48 15.17 21.78
N GLU A 58 1.63 15.85 21.83
CA GLU A 58 2.82 15.63 20.99
C GLU A 58 3.49 14.23 21.12
N THR A 59 2.89 13.31 21.87
CA THR A 59 3.58 12.09 22.32
C THR A 59 3.35 10.83 21.49
N THR A 60 2.45 10.86 20.52
CA THR A 60 2.25 9.69 19.63
C THR A 60 2.24 10.08 18.16
N LYS A 61 3.39 9.98 17.50
CA LYS A 61 3.44 9.97 16.02
C LYS A 61 2.66 8.76 15.54
N LYS A 62 1.44 8.98 15.03
CA LYS A 62 0.67 7.90 14.42
C LYS A 62 1.35 7.49 13.12
N PRO A 63 1.56 6.19 12.87
CA PRO A 63 2.24 5.73 11.66
C PRO A 63 1.43 5.99 10.39
N TRP A 64 0.10 6.01 10.46
CA TRP A 64 -0.80 6.17 9.31
C TRP A 64 -1.00 7.64 8.97
N SER A 65 -0.39 8.09 7.87
CA SER A 65 -0.45 9.49 7.45
C SER A 65 -1.01 9.64 6.05
N VAL A 66 -2.01 10.53 5.90
CA VAL A 66 -2.56 10.96 4.61
C VAL A 66 -2.29 12.43 4.41
N CYS A 67 -2.12 12.86 3.16
CA CYS A 67 -1.90 14.25 2.80
C CYS A 67 -3.23 14.93 2.45
N LEU A 68 -3.52 16.02 3.15
CA LEU A 68 -4.74 16.82 3.00
C LEU A 68 -4.52 18.12 2.23
N ASP A 69 -3.34 18.33 1.67
CA ASP A 69 -3.08 19.52 0.84
C ASP A 69 -4.09 19.55 -0.32
N GLU A 70 -4.66 20.73 -0.57
CA GLU A 70 -5.73 20.90 -1.56
C GLU A 70 -5.34 20.43 -2.97
N ARG A 71 -4.07 20.56 -3.33
CA ARG A 71 -3.52 20.12 -4.62
C ARG A 71 -3.65 18.62 -4.89
N PHE A 72 -3.90 17.79 -3.85
CA PHE A 72 -4.08 16.33 -3.98
C PHE A 72 -5.54 15.88 -3.85
N SER A 73 -6.47 16.83 -3.81
CA SER A 73 -7.93 16.62 -3.88
C SER A 73 -8.57 15.86 -2.72
N LEU A 74 -7.83 15.15 -1.85
CA LEU A 74 -8.41 14.31 -0.79
C LEU A 74 -9.32 15.12 0.15
N ILE A 75 -8.89 16.30 0.59
CA ILE A 75 -9.69 17.15 1.48
C ILE A 75 -11.02 17.61 0.84
N HIS A 76 -11.01 17.89 -0.47
CA HIS A 76 -12.24 18.24 -1.21
C HIS A 76 -13.18 17.05 -1.31
N ARG A 77 -12.64 15.85 -1.53
CA ARG A 77 -13.43 14.61 -1.61
C ARG A 77 -14.03 14.24 -0.26
N ILE A 78 -13.30 14.46 0.83
CA ILE A 78 -13.82 14.31 2.20
C ILE A 78 -14.99 15.28 2.44
N ARG A 79 -14.78 16.58 2.17
CA ARG A 79 -15.81 17.62 2.36
C ARG A 79 -17.05 17.38 1.52
N SER A 80 -16.91 16.86 0.32
CA SER A 80 -18.00 16.52 -0.59
C SER A 80 -18.63 15.15 -0.34
N LYS A 81 -18.15 14.39 0.66
CA LYS A 81 -18.58 13.01 0.98
C LYS A 81 -18.46 12.04 -0.20
N LYS A 82 -17.43 12.23 -1.02
CA LYS A 82 -17.06 11.37 -2.15
C LYS A 82 -15.77 10.60 -1.91
N CYS A 83 -15.18 10.75 -0.73
CA CYS A 83 -13.96 10.05 -0.33
C CYS A 83 -14.25 8.58 -0.08
N ARG A 84 -13.37 7.71 -0.58
CA ARG A 84 -13.39 6.27 -0.35
C ARG A 84 -12.03 5.78 0.12
N LEU A 85 -12.03 5.04 1.22
CA LEU A 85 -10.85 4.42 1.81
C LEU A 85 -11.01 2.90 1.86
N TYR A 86 -10.01 2.19 1.37
CA TYR A 86 -9.87 0.75 1.57
C TYR A 86 -8.73 0.49 2.56
N SER A 87 -9.00 -0.36 3.55
CA SER A 87 -8.03 -0.78 4.56
C SER A 87 -7.87 -2.29 4.54
N LEU A 88 -6.66 -2.75 4.31
CA LEU A 88 -6.27 -4.15 4.30
C LEU A 88 -5.55 -4.45 5.60
N GLY A 89 -6.06 -5.41 6.39
CA GLY A 89 -5.49 -5.74 7.70
C GLY A 89 -5.59 -7.23 8.01
N LEU A 90 -4.84 -7.66 9.03
CA LEU A 90 -4.81 -9.04 9.52
C LEU A 90 -5.00 -9.04 11.04
N GLY A 91 -6.28 -9.09 11.50
CA GLY A 91 -6.57 -9.29 12.92
C GLY A 91 -6.82 -8.02 13.73
N ASN A 92 -6.34 -8.01 14.97
CA ASN A 92 -6.70 -7.02 16.00
C ASN A 92 -5.99 -5.67 15.88
N ASP A 93 -5.77 -5.17 14.69
CA ASP A 93 -5.19 -3.86 14.51
C ASP A 93 -6.07 -2.76 15.09
N ASP A 94 -5.42 -1.72 15.59
CA ASP A 94 -6.09 -0.49 15.97
C ASP A 94 -6.83 0.11 14.75
N ASN A 95 -8.14 0.25 14.85
CA ASN A 95 -9.00 0.80 13.80
C ASN A 95 -9.23 2.32 13.94
N GLN A 96 -8.43 3.00 14.77
CA GLN A 96 -8.61 4.45 15.03
C GLN A 96 -8.45 5.28 13.75
N PHE A 97 -7.56 4.87 12.84
CA PHE A 97 -7.40 5.55 11.56
C PHE A 97 -8.66 5.43 10.70
N GLU A 98 -9.21 4.23 10.56
CA GLU A 98 -10.44 3.95 9.81
C GLU A 98 -11.63 4.70 10.39
N LEU A 99 -11.80 4.68 11.71
CA LEU A 99 -12.86 5.41 12.41
C LEU A 99 -12.72 6.92 12.23
N SER A 100 -11.50 7.45 12.30
CA SER A 100 -11.23 8.87 12.07
C SER A 100 -11.61 9.30 10.65
N MET A 101 -11.24 8.50 9.65
CA MET A 101 -11.57 8.78 8.25
C MET A 101 -13.08 8.67 7.99
N ALA A 102 -13.74 7.66 8.56
CA ALA A 102 -15.20 7.49 8.46
C ALA A 102 -15.96 8.68 9.10
N ASN A 103 -15.54 9.10 10.29
CA ASN A 103 -16.10 10.25 11.00
C ASN A 103 -15.87 11.57 10.25
N SER A 104 -14.80 11.65 9.46
CA SER A 104 -14.51 12.81 8.60
C SER A 104 -15.35 12.83 7.32
N GLY A 105 -16.00 11.73 6.96
CA GLY A 105 -16.92 11.65 5.81
C GLY A 105 -16.45 10.76 4.66
N CYS A 106 -15.41 9.94 4.86
CA CYS A 106 -15.04 8.91 3.90
C CYS A 106 -15.92 7.66 4.06
N GLU A 107 -16.25 7.03 2.95
CA GLU A 107 -16.73 5.66 2.89
C GLU A 107 -15.54 4.71 3.10
N VAL A 108 -15.56 3.94 4.17
CA VAL A 108 -14.44 3.10 4.58
C VAL A 108 -14.79 1.63 4.47
N HIS A 109 -13.97 0.87 3.75
CA HIS A 109 -14.09 -0.58 3.62
C HIS A 109 -12.85 -1.24 4.22
N ARG A 110 -12.99 -1.95 5.33
CA ARG A 110 -11.94 -2.75 5.95
C ARG A 110 -12.08 -4.21 5.52
N PHE A 111 -11.02 -4.76 4.96
CA PHE A 111 -10.89 -6.15 4.56
C PHE A 111 -9.99 -6.88 5.54
N ASP A 112 -10.54 -7.86 6.24
CA ASP A 112 -9.84 -8.60 7.29
C ASP A 112 -10.42 -10.02 7.38
N PRO A 113 -9.64 -11.06 7.09
CA PRO A 113 -10.13 -12.44 7.11
C PRO A 113 -10.45 -12.97 8.51
N SER A 114 -9.97 -12.30 9.58
CA SER A 114 -10.20 -12.70 10.98
C SER A 114 -11.58 -12.31 11.52
N ILE A 115 -12.32 -11.46 10.81
CA ILE A 115 -13.63 -10.98 11.22
C ILE A 115 -14.62 -12.17 11.32
N LYS A 116 -15.36 -12.24 12.42
CA LYS A 116 -16.28 -13.36 12.70
C LYS A 116 -17.49 -13.40 11.78
N SER A 117 -18.01 -12.24 11.38
CA SER A 117 -19.20 -12.10 10.52
C SER A 117 -18.80 -11.64 9.11
N ALA A 118 -19.52 -12.09 8.09
CA ALA A 118 -19.13 -11.89 6.69
C ALA A 118 -19.09 -10.41 6.26
N HIS A 119 -20.09 -9.64 6.64
CA HIS A 119 -20.17 -8.22 6.36
C HIS A 119 -20.83 -7.52 7.53
N ILE A 120 -20.16 -6.54 8.10
CA ILE A 120 -20.64 -5.75 9.23
C ILE A 120 -20.53 -4.29 8.84
N GLN A 121 -21.59 -3.51 9.09
CA GLN A 121 -21.56 -2.07 9.02
C GLN A 121 -21.46 -1.49 10.42
N GLU A 122 -20.47 -0.66 10.66
CA GLU A 122 -20.31 0.10 11.89
C GLU A 122 -20.56 1.60 11.63
N GLY A 123 -21.60 2.14 12.24
CA GLY A 123 -22.04 3.50 11.95
C GLY A 123 -22.56 3.66 10.51
N ARG A 124 -22.33 4.86 9.93
CA ARG A 124 -22.87 5.20 8.60
C ARG A 124 -21.90 4.95 7.45
N HIS A 125 -20.58 4.86 7.74
CA HIS A 125 -19.55 4.96 6.72
C HIS A 125 -18.41 3.95 6.87
N LEU A 126 -18.52 2.96 7.76
CA LEU A 126 -17.49 1.94 7.95
C LEU A 126 -18.10 0.55 7.76
N TRP A 127 -17.53 -0.21 6.82
CA TRP A 127 -17.91 -1.58 6.50
C TRP A 127 -16.73 -2.52 6.71
N TYR A 128 -16.99 -3.64 7.38
CA TYR A 128 -16.04 -4.71 7.57
C TYR A 128 -16.38 -5.87 6.64
N HIS A 129 -15.38 -6.37 5.92
CA HIS A 129 -15.51 -7.49 5.00
C HIS A 129 -14.61 -8.62 5.44
N ARG A 130 -15.20 -9.80 5.69
CA ARG A 130 -14.44 -11.02 5.98
C ARG A 130 -13.80 -11.55 4.69
N LEU A 131 -12.71 -10.92 4.28
CA LEU A 131 -12.03 -11.16 3.03
C LEU A 131 -10.55 -10.82 3.18
N SER A 132 -9.67 -11.69 2.70
CA SER A 132 -8.25 -11.38 2.53
C SER A 132 -8.01 -10.78 1.16
N ILE A 133 -7.29 -9.67 1.09
CA ILE A 133 -6.77 -9.17 -0.18
C ILE A 133 -5.37 -9.73 -0.38
N ASP A 134 -5.14 -10.30 -1.56
CA ASP A 134 -3.90 -10.97 -1.94
C ASP A 134 -3.54 -10.54 -3.38
N TRP A 135 -2.36 -10.94 -3.86
CA TRP A 135 -1.96 -10.75 -5.27
C TRP A 135 -2.54 -11.80 -6.21
N ARG A 136 -3.30 -12.78 -5.69
CA ARG A 136 -3.92 -13.88 -6.43
C ARG A 136 -5.40 -13.97 -6.13
N ASP A 137 -6.19 -14.29 -7.15
CA ASP A 137 -7.54 -14.80 -6.93
C ASP A 137 -7.50 -16.26 -6.53
N PRO A 138 -8.49 -16.76 -5.77
CA PRO A 138 -8.53 -18.15 -5.36
C PRO A 138 -8.62 -19.07 -6.57
N ASN A 139 -7.86 -20.15 -6.56
CA ASN A 139 -8.08 -21.23 -7.53
C ASN A 139 -9.47 -21.85 -7.29
N PRO A 140 -10.38 -21.84 -8.28
CA PRO A 140 -11.73 -22.36 -8.14
C PRO A 140 -11.78 -23.81 -7.63
N ALA A 141 -10.82 -24.64 -8.02
CA ALA A 141 -10.74 -26.04 -7.58
C ALA A 141 -10.40 -26.17 -6.07
N ILE A 142 -9.67 -25.19 -5.51
CA ILE A 142 -9.30 -25.18 -4.08
C ILE A 142 -10.37 -24.46 -3.26
N ALA A 143 -10.98 -23.42 -3.80
CA ALA A 143 -12.02 -22.63 -3.13
C ALA A 143 -13.25 -23.48 -2.77
N ALA A 144 -13.59 -24.48 -3.56
CA ALA A 144 -14.70 -25.39 -3.30
C ALA A 144 -14.54 -26.24 -2.02
N HIS A 145 -13.31 -26.41 -1.52
CA HIS A 145 -13.00 -27.22 -0.35
C HIS A 145 -12.66 -26.41 0.93
N LYS A 146 -12.46 -25.10 0.83
CA LYS A 146 -12.13 -24.24 1.98
C LYS A 146 -13.28 -23.30 2.31
N LEU A 147 -14.12 -23.70 3.24
CA LEU A 147 -15.30 -22.93 3.69
C LEU A 147 -14.99 -21.57 4.39
N HIS A 148 -13.72 -21.21 4.64
CA HIS A 148 -13.45 -20.16 5.63
C HIS A 148 -12.43 -19.07 5.26
N SER A 149 -11.85 -19.03 4.07
CA SER A 149 -10.93 -17.96 3.70
C SER A 149 -11.15 -17.57 2.25
N SER A 150 -12.00 -16.60 2.03
CA SER A 150 -12.10 -16.00 0.71
C SER A 150 -10.94 -15.01 0.55
N THR A 151 -10.16 -15.21 -0.49
CA THR A 151 -9.01 -14.38 -0.87
C THR A 151 -9.28 -13.84 -2.26
N LYS A 152 -9.06 -12.54 -2.50
CA LYS A 152 -9.27 -11.91 -3.81
C LYS A 152 -8.21 -10.87 -4.08
N LYS A 153 -7.95 -10.60 -5.36
CA LYS A 153 -7.20 -9.43 -5.79
C LYS A 153 -8.01 -8.16 -5.54
N LEU A 154 -7.32 -7.05 -5.30
CA LEU A 154 -8.00 -5.76 -5.11
C LEU A 154 -8.79 -5.34 -6.35
N GLY A 155 -8.24 -5.53 -7.56
CA GLY A 155 -8.94 -5.23 -8.82
C GLY A 155 -10.26 -6.01 -8.97
N THR A 156 -10.27 -7.29 -8.55
CA THR A 156 -11.50 -8.11 -8.54
C THR A 156 -12.54 -7.52 -7.59
N VAL A 157 -12.14 -7.11 -6.39
CA VAL A 157 -13.05 -6.50 -5.40
C VAL A 157 -13.60 -5.16 -5.90
N LEU A 158 -12.78 -4.32 -6.51
CA LEU A 158 -13.24 -3.05 -7.10
C LEU A 158 -14.32 -3.28 -8.15
N ASN A 159 -14.12 -4.27 -9.03
CA ASN A 159 -15.10 -4.61 -10.06
C ASN A 159 -16.41 -5.14 -9.45
N GLU A 160 -16.35 -6.02 -8.44
CA GLU A 160 -17.51 -6.56 -7.75
C GLU A 160 -18.34 -5.48 -7.04
N PHE A 161 -17.67 -4.47 -6.47
CA PHE A 161 -18.33 -3.36 -5.77
C PHE A 161 -18.75 -2.23 -6.71
N GLY A 162 -18.35 -2.27 -7.98
CA GLY A 162 -18.56 -1.19 -8.95
C GLY A 162 -17.77 0.08 -8.61
N HIS A 163 -16.68 -0.04 -7.88
CA HIS A 163 -15.85 1.08 -7.47
C HIS A 163 -14.71 1.30 -8.48
N GLN A 164 -14.63 2.50 -9.04
CA GLN A 164 -13.62 2.85 -10.03
C GLN A 164 -12.43 3.61 -9.43
N LYS A 165 -12.62 4.24 -8.27
CA LYS A 165 -11.60 5.06 -7.60
C LYS A 165 -11.59 4.82 -6.10
N ILE A 166 -10.37 4.78 -5.55
CA ILE A 166 -10.09 4.75 -4.11
C ILE A 166 -9.23 5.97 -3.80
N ASP A 167 -9.63 6.81 -2.86
CA ASP A 167 -8.83 7.97 -2.46
C ASP A 167 -7.64 7.57 -1.60
N VAL A 168 -7.83 6.58 -0.74
CA VAL A 168 -6.76 6.06 0.14
C VAL A 168 -6.81 4.54 0.19
N LEU A 169 -5.69 3.90 -0.06
CA LEU A 169 -5.46 2.49 0.21
C LEU A 169 -4.47 2.35 1.36
N LYS A 170 -4.93 1.84 2.50
CA LYS A 170 -4.08 1.45 3.64
C LYS A 170 -3.83 -0.04 3.59
N ALA A 171 -2.60 -0.48 3.83
CA ALA A 171 -2.28 -1.90 3.94
C ALA A 171 -1.30 -2.18 5.07
N ASP A 172 -1.66 -3.18 5.89
CA ASP A 172 -0.85 -3.83 6.90
C ASP A 172 -1.16 -5.33 6.85
N VAL A 173 -0.41 -6.07 6.05
CA VAL A 173 -0.73 -7.46 5.65
C VAL A 173 0.45 -8.43 5.83
N GLU A 174 1.36 -8.10 6.73
CA GLU A 174 2.47 -8.96 7.17
C GLU A 174 3.19 -9.68 6.03
N SER A 175 3.98 -8.96 5.22
CA SER A 175 4.82 -9.43 4.12
C SER A 175 4.14 -9.57 2.75
N ALA A 176 2.83 -9.70 2.66
CA ALA A 176 2.14 -9.77 1.37
C ALA A 176 2.11 -8.42 0.63
N GLU A 177 2.42 -7.31 1.32
CA GLU A 177 2.36 -5.96 0.79
C GLU A 177 3.20 -5.77 -0.49
N TRP A 178 4.38 -6.37 -0.57
CA TRP A 178 5.24 -6.25 -1.77
C TRP A 178 4.62 -6.90 -3.00
N LYS A 179 4.04 -8.09 -2.84
CA LYS A 179 3.37 -8.79 -3.94
C LYS A 179 2.03 -8.19 -4.28
N ILE A 180 1.29 -7.67 -3.31
CA ILE A 180 0.08 -6.89 -3.56
C ILE A 180 0.44 -5.64 -4.36
N LEU A 181 1.47 -4.90 -3.97
CA LEU A 181 1.94 -3.71 -4.69
C LEU A 181 2.35 -4.04 -6.14
N GLU A 182 3.11 -5.12 -6.34
CA GLU A 182 3.46 -5.60 -7.68
C GLU A 182 2.21 -5.87 -8.52
N ASN A 183 1.22 -6.56 -7.96
CA ASN A 183 -0.02 -6.86 -8.66
C ASN A 183 -0.79 -5.59 -9.03
N LEU A 184 -0.91 -4.63 -8.10
CA LEU A 184 -1.57 -3.35 -8.35
C LEU A 184 -0.91 -2.57 -9.51
N ILE A 185 0.43 -2.65 -9.61
CA ILE A 185 1.20 -2.01 -10.68
C ILE A 185 0.99 -2.74 -12.02
N LEU A 186 1.11 -4.07 -12.03
CA LEU A 186 1.03 -4.88 -13.24
C LEU A 186 -0.36 -4.87 -13.90
N GLU A 187 -1.41 -4.77 -13.09
CA GLU A 187 -2.80 -4.72 -13.54
C GLU A 187 -3.34 -3.29 -13.69
N ASP A 188 -2.47 -2.26 -13.57
CA ASP A 188 -2.81 -0.83 -13.62
C ASP A 188 -3.87 -0.39 -12.56
N VAL A 189 -4.17 -1.23 -11.56
CA VAL A 189 -5.10 -0.92 -10.47
C VAL A 189 -4.59 0.26 -9.63
N VAL A 190 -3.27 0.41 -9.53
CA VAL A 190 -2.64 1.52 -8.81
C VAL A 190 -3.06 2.89 -9.35
N GLU A 191 -3.40 3.00 -10.64
CA GLU A 191 -3.86 4.25 -11.25
C GLU A 191 -5.24 4.70 -10.75
N GLN A 192 -6.00 3.78 -10.13
CA GLN A 192 -7.30 4.05 -9.52
C GLN A 192 -7.17 4.53 -8.06
N ILE A 193 -5.95 4.74 -7.56
CA ILE A 193 -5.66 5.05 -6.16
C ILE A 193 -5.03 6.43 -6.04
N GLY A 194 -5.55 7.25 -5.11
CA GLY A 194 -5.05 8.59 -4.83
C GLY A 194 -3.84 8.62 -3.89
N GLN A 195 -3.93 7.88 -2.79
CA GLN A 195 -2.85 7.78 -1.81
C GLN A 195 -2.67 6.34 -1.35
N LEU A 196 -1.41 5.94 -1.17
CA LEU A 196 -1.01 4.65 -0.61
C LEU A 196 -0.42 4.87 0.78
N VAL A 197 -0.84 4.08 1.76
CA VAL A 197 -0.29 4.09 3.11
C VAL A 197 -0.02 2.65 3.52
N PHE A 198 1.22 2.20 3.32
CA PHE A 198 1.60 0.80 3.51
C PHE A 198 2.58 0.64 4.66
N GLU A 199 2.27 -0.25 5.58
CA GLU A 199 3.28 -0.82 6.44
C GLU A 199 4.04 -1.88 5.65
N VAL A 200 5.34 -1.65 5.44
CA VAL A 200 6.20 -2.55 4.69
C VAL A 200 7.16 -3.27 5.62
N HIS A 201 7.24 -4.57 5.44
CA HIS A 201 8.10 -5.43 6.24
C HIS A 201 9.39 -5.74 5.47
N ILE A 202 10.53 -5.41 6.09
CA ILE A 202 11.86 -5.65 5.54
C ILE A 202 12.40 -6.96 6.11
N HIS A 203 11.93 -8.05 5.56
CA HIS A 203 12.41 -9.39 5.84
C HIS A 203 12.35 -10.24 4.56
N TRP A 204 12.98 -11.39 4.60
CA TRP A 204 12.99 -12.29 3.44
C TRP A 204 11.57 -12.72 3.08
N PRO A 205 11.09 -12.44 1.85
CA PRO A 205 9.72 -12.77 1.43
C PRO A 205 9.53 -14.28 1.14
N GLY A 206 10.44 -15.12 1.60
CA GLY A 206 10.37 -16.55 1.41
C GLY A 206 10.45 -16.97 -0.07
N PHE A 207 9.47 -17.73 -0.51
CA PHE A 207 9.38 -18.27 -1.87
C PHE A 207 8.83 -17.28 -2.92
N GLU A 208 8.42 -16.09 -2.52
CA GLU A 208 7.75 -15.13 -3.42
C GLU A 208 8.73 -14.41 -4.34
N VAL A 209 9.98 -14.26 -3.90
CA VAL A 209 11.07 -13.69 -4.71
C VAL A 209 12.23 -14.66 -4.71
N SER A 210 12.60 -15.15 -5.88
CA SER A 210 13.78 -16.02 -6.04
C SER A 210 15.07 -15.21 -6.08
N GLY A 211 16.16 -15.78 -5.56
CA GLY A 211 17.48 -15.18 -5.56
C GLY A 211 18.07 -15.01 -4.17
N ASN A 212 19.17 -14.25 -4.09
CA ASN A 212 19.82 -13.90 -2.83
C ASN A 212 19.27 -12.58 -2.25
N ASP A 213 19.74 -12.20 -1.06
CA ASP A 213 19.33 -11.00 -0.34
C ASP A 213 19.43 -9.72 -1.20
N SER A 214 20.49 -9.58 -1.99
CA SER A 214 20.68 -8.44 -2.88
C SER A 214 19.58 -8.36 -3.95
N THR A 215 19.16 -9.52 -4.47
CA THR A 215 18.06 -9.62 -5.46
C THR A 215 16.74 -9.17 -4.87
N VAL A 216 16.44 -9.57 -3.62
CA VAL A 216 15.22 -9.19 -2.93
C VAL A 216 15.17 -7.69 -2.69
N VAL A 217 16.24 -7.10 -2.16
CA VAL A 217 16.28 -5.64 -1.91
C VAL A 217 16.20 -4.85 -3.21
N ARG A 218 16.86 -5.32 -4.28
CA ARG A 218 16.74 -4.75 -5.63
C ARG A 218 15.31 -4.82 -6.14
N TYR A 219 14.61 -5.92 -5.92
CA TYR A 219 13.19 -6.07 -6.28
C TYR A 219 12.31 -5.06 -5.54
N TRP A 220 12.43 -4.91 -4.22
CA TRP A 220 11.70 -3.91 -3.47
C TRP A 220 11.96 -2.49 -4.00
N TYR A 221 13.24 -2.16 -4.22
CA TYR A 221 13.60 -0.86 -4.79
C TYR A 221 12.96 -0.65 -6.18
N SER A 222 12.94 -1.68 -7.01
CA SER A 222 12.35 -1.60 -8.35
C SER A 222 10.83 -1.35 -8.30
N LEU A 223 10.10 -1.97 -7.37
CA LEU A 223 8.68 -1.67 -7.14
C LEU A 223 8.45 -0.20 -6.78
N LEU A 224 9.30 0.36 -5.93
CA LEU A 224 9.18 1.78 -5.56
C LEU A 224 9.45 2.71 -6.75
N ARG A 225 10.37 2.35 -7.63
CA ARG A 225 10.61 3.08 -8.89
C ARG A 225 9.45 2.97 -9.86
N GLU A 226 8.79 1.82 -9.94
CA GLU A 226 7.57 1.66 -10.73
C GLU A 226 6.43 2.57 -10.21
N LEU A 227 6.28 2.73 -8.89
CA LEU A 227 5.34 3.69 -8.32
C LEU A 227 5.63 5.13 -8.78
N GLU A 228 6.91 5.53 -8.83
CA GLU A 228 7.28 6.85 -9.35
C GLU A 228 6.88 7.03 -10.82
N LEU A 229 7.01 5.99 -11.66
CA LEU A 229 6.57 6.02 -13.05
C LEU A 229 5.05 6.14 -13.19
N LYS A 230 4.30 5.71 -12.15
CA LYS A 230 2.86 5.89 -12.03
C LYS A 230 2.48 7.18 -11.27
N ASP A 231 3.39 8.16 -11.21
CA ASP A 231 3.21 9.49 -10.60
C ASP A 231 3.01 9.50 -9.07
N PHE A 232 3.32 8.41 -8.38
CA PHE A 232 3.35 8.42 -6.92
C PHE A 232 4.64 9.04 -6.41
N ARG A 233 4.51 9.85 -5.34
CA ARG A 233 5.64 10.47 -4.64
C ARG A 233 5.52 10.22 -3.15
N LEU A 234 6.61 9.74 -2.55
CA LEU A 234 6.70 9.52 -1.10
C LEU A 234 6.69 10.88 -0.40
N PHE A 235 5.74 11.10 0.53
CA PHE A 235 5.68 12.34 1.32
C PHE A 235 5.95 12.11 2.80
N HIS A 236 5.75 10.88 3.30
CA HIS A 236 5.96 10.57 4.72
C HIS A 236 6.51 9.17 4.90
N THR A 237 7.41 9.03 5.89
CA THR A 237 7.97 7.76 6.35
C THR A 237 8.00 7.73 7.86
N TYR A 238 7.43 6.68 8.42
CA TYR A 238 7.57 6.35 9.82
C TYR A 238 8.40 5.07 9.96
N LYS A 239 9.47 5.12 10.76
CA LYS A 239 10.33 3.99 11.09
C LYS A 239 9.93 3.44 12.44
N ASP A 240 9.46 2.21 12.50
CA ASP A 240 9.11 1.57 13.77
C ASP A 240 10.37 1.11 14.50
N LEU A 241 10.74 1.84 15.54
CA LEU A 241 11.92 1.55 16.34
C LEU A 241 11.72 0.37 17.33
N SER A 242 10.47 -0.03 17.57
CA SER A 242 10.14 -1.17 18.44
C SER A 242 10.37 -2.53 17.77
N LYS A 243 10.42 -2.56 16.43
CA LYS A 243 10.59 -3.80 15.66
C LYS A 243 12.08 -4.10 15.45
N PRO A 244 12.57 -5.26 15.90
CA PRO A 244 13.96 -5.63 15.71
C PRO A 244 14.27 -5.82 14.22
N GLN A 245 15.47 -5.43 13.81
CA GLN A 245 15.93 -5.74 12.48
C GLN A 245 16.24 -7.23 12.34
N MET A 246 15.67 -7.87 11.32
CA MET A 246 15.79 -9.32 11.12
C MET A 246 16.58 -9.71 9.85
N PHE A 247 16.46 -8.92 8.78
CA PHE A 247 16.99 -9.28 7.45
C PHE A 247 18.28 -8.53 7.09
N LEU A 248 18.30 -7.19 7.24
CA LEU A 248 19.50 -6.41 6.97
C LEU A 248 20.43 -6.47 8.19
N LYS A 249 21.73 -6.64 7.96
CA LYS A 249 22.74 -6.75 9.04
C LYS A 249 22.70 -5.50 9.94
N LYS A 250 22.35 -5.69 11.21
CA LYS A 250 22.17 -4.61 12.19
C LYS A 250 23.41 -3.74 12.35
N GLU A 251 24.60 -4.33 12.24
CA GLU A 251 25.88 -3.63 12.39
C GLU A 251 26.19 -2.68 11.22
N ALA A 252 25.66 -2.98 10.03
CA ALA A 252 25.94 -2.20 8.83
C ALA A 252 24.89 -1.13 8.53
N PHE A 253 23.66 -1.30 9.02
CA PHE A 253 22.53 -0.46 8.65
C PHE A 253 21.70 -0.08 9.88
N ASN A 254 21.45 1.21 10.05
CA ASN A 254 20.46 1.70 11.02
C ASN A 254 19.06 1.55 10.43
N ALA A 255 18.59 0.30 10.25
CA ALA A 255 17.28 -0.02 9.72
C ALA A 255 16.36 -0.58 10.80
N SER A 256 15.04 -0.57 10.56
CA SER A 256 14.05 -1.36 11.27
C SER A 256 13.57 -2.48 10.35
N SER A 257 12.90 -3.50 10.89
CA SER A 257 12.22 -4.49 10.06
C SER A 257 10.87 -4.00 9.54
N CYS A 258 10.39 -2.83 10.00
CA CYS A 258 9.08 -2.32 9.68
C CYS A 258 9.10 -0.80 9.45
N TYR A 259 8.48 -0.36 8.37
CA TYR A 259 8.30 1.05 8.03
C TYR A 259 6.88 1.28 7.53
N THR A 260 6.24 2.38 7.97
CA THR A 260 5.02 2.87 7.31
C THR A 260 5.40 3.95 6.32
N LEU A 261 5.06 3.72 5.05
CA LEU A 261 5.37 4.60 3.94
C LEU A 261 4.08 5.18 3.37
N SER A 262 4.06 6.48 3.11
CA SER A 262 2.89 7.16 2.58
C SER A 262 3.24 7.88 1.28
N TRP A 263 2.51 7.53 0.21
CA TRP A 263 2.65 8.13 -1.12
C TRP A 263 1.38 8.84 -1.55
N VAL A 264 1.55 9.85 -2.36
CA VAL A 264 0.46 10.56 -3.03
C VAL A 264 0.64 10.46 -4.55
N ASN A 265 -0.46 10.18 -5.25
CA ASN A 265 -0.52 10.26 -6.70
C ASN A 265 -0.68 11.74 -7.10
N THR A 266 0.35 12.29 -7.76
CA THR A 266 0.38 13.71 -8.11
C THR A 266 -0.54 14.09 -9.26
N ARG A 267 -1.11 13.10 -9.96
CA ARG A 267 -2.13 13.30 -11.02
C ARG A 267 -3.56 13.05 -10.54
N TRP A 268 -3.75 12.70 -9.28
CA TRP A 268 -5.08 12.42 -8.74
C TRP A 268 -5.97 13.65 -8.72
N LYS A 269 -7.21 13.50 -9.27
CA LYS A 269 -8.22 14.56 -9.33
C LYS A 269 -9.61 14.03 -9.01
#